data_c587f2bf1c6c95b555dcca9ee6755f4d
#
_entry.id   c587f2bf1c6c95b555dcca9ee6755f4d
#
_cell.length_a   1.000
_cell.length_b   1.000
_cell.length_c   1.000
_cell.angle_alpha   90.00
_cell.angle_beta   90.00
_cell.angle_gamma   90.00
#
_symmetry.space_group_name_H-M   'P 1'
#
loop_
_entity.id
_entity.type
_entity.pdbx_description
1 polymer ?
#
loop_
_entity_poly.entity_id
_entity_poly.type
_entity_poly.pdbx_seq_one_letter_code
_entity_poly.pdbx_strand_id
1 'polypeptide(L)'
;MTEMSEPTIRLATPDDAPALLAIYEPYVRQTAITCEYEVPSVEEFAGRIERTLERYPYLVMELDGRPVGYAYVSPLNSREAYDWSVETSIYLARDVRHGGLGRKLHDALKQCLIAMGITNMCALIAVPHDKDDEYLTHNSQDFHAHMGYRLVGAFDRCAQKFGRWYDMCWMELVLAERAPNQPKPTWFPDLPKPTI
;
A
#
# COMPACT_ATOMS: atom_id res chain seq x y z
N MET A 1 -7.62 -23.97 -21.33
CA MET A 1 -7.18 -23.31 -20.08
C MET A 1 -5.90 -22.56 -20.44
N THR A 2 -5.98 -21.24 -20.60
CA THR A 2 -4.81 -20.41 -20.88
C THR A 2 -3.99 -20.41 -19.58
N GLU A 3 -2.76 -20.90 -19.63
CA GLU A 3 -1.81 -20.79 -18.52
C GLU A 3 -1.68 -19.31 -18.21
N MET A 4 -2.07 -18.89 -17.00
CA MET A 4 -1.84 -17.51 -16.56
C MET A 4 -0.33 -17.37 -16.37
N SER A 5 0.28 -16.40 -17.06
CA SER A 5 1.68 -16.07 -16.89
C SER A 5 2.00 -15.73 -15.43
N GLU A 6 3.20 -16.05 -14.99
CA GLU A 6 3.62 -15.65 -13.65
C GLU A 6 3.74 -14.12 -13.58
N PRO A 7 3.22 -13.50 -12.50
CA PRO A 7 3.38 -12.06 -12.32
C PRO A 7 4.85 -11.71 -12.07
N THR A 8 5.30 -10.64 -12.66
CA THR A 8 6.60 -10.03 -12.37
C THR A 8 6.42 -8.81 -11.46
N ILE A 9 7.40 -8.55 -10.61
CA ILE A 9 7.41 -7.37 -9.73
C ILE A 9 8.69 -6.60 -10.01
N ARG A 10 8.57 -5.28 -10.16
CA ARG A 10 9.70 -4.37 -10.37
C ARG A 10 9.51 -3.05 -9.63
N LEU A 11 10.57 -2.25 -9.57
CA LEU A 11 10.45 -0.87 -9.13
C LEU A 11 9.63 -0.05 -10.13
N ALA A 12 8.84 0.87 -9.60
CA ALA A 12 8.19 1.91 -10.39
C ALA A 12 9.19 2.95 -10.87
N THR A 13 8.81 3.62 -11.92
CA THR A 13 9.42 4.89 -12.36
C THR A 13 8.33 5.94 -12.49
N PRO A 14 8.64 7.25 -12.53
CA PRO A 14 7.64 8.29 -12.78
C PRO A 14 6.85 8.07 -14.08
N ASP A 15 7.43 7.40 -15.08
CA ASP A 15 6.77 7.07 -16.35
C ASP A 15 5.63 6.05 -16.21
N ASP A 16 5.56 5.34 -15.10
CA ASP A 16 4.46 4.42 -14.79
C ASP A 16 3.18 5.15 -14.34
N ALA A 17 3.27 6.45 -14.04
CA ALA A 17 2.17 7.21 -13.48
C ALA A 17 0.84 7.09 -14.27
N PRO A 18 0.81 7.16 -15.60
CA PRO A 18 -0.45 6.99 -16.34
C PRO A 18 -1.11 5.63 -16.10
N ALA A 19 -0.33 4.55 -16.11
CA ALA A 19 -0.84 3.19 -15.93
C ALA A 19 -1.28 2.93 -14.48
N LEU A 20 -0.51 3.40 -13.50
CA LEU A 20 -0.84 3.25 -12.08
C LEU A 20 -2.01 4.14 -11.66
N LEU A 21 -2.11 5.34 -12.23
CA LEU A 21 -3.27 6.20 -12.03
C LEU A 21 -4.55 5.58 -12.59
N ALA A 22 -4.48 4.90 -13.73
CA ALA A 22 -5.62 4.16 -14.29
C ALA A 22 -6.09 3.02 -13.36
N ILE A 23 -5.19 2.42 -12.57
CA ILE A 23 -5.55 1.47 -11.51
C ILE A 23 -6.21 2.19 -10.33
N TYR A 24 -5.72 3.38 -9.95
CA TYR A 24 -6.16 4.13 -8.78
C TYR A 24 -7.49 4.86 -9.00
N GLU A 25 -7.73 5.43 -10.19
CA GLU A 25 -8.91 6.24 -10.49
C GLU A 25 -10.25 5.58 -10.11
N PRO A 26 -10.51 4.29 -10.39
CA PRO A 26 -11.74 3.63 -9.94
C PRO A 26 -11.92 3.60 -8.42
N TYR A 27 -10.83 3.56 -7.65
CA TYR A 27 -10.89 3.62 -6.19
C TYR A 27 -11.30 5.01 -5.70
N VAL A 28 -10.81 6.06 -6.36
CA VAL A 28 -11.22 7.44 -6.04
C VAL A 28 -12.68 7.67 -6.39
N ARG A 29 -13.11 7.29 -7.59
CA ARG A 29 -14.44 7.64 -8.12
C ARG A 29 -15.58 6.76 -7.61
N GLN A 30 -15.29 5.52 -7.22
CA GLN A 30 -16.32 4.49 -7.02
C GLN A 30 -16.26 3.82 -5.65
N THR A 31 -15.28 4.16 -4.80
CA THR A 31 -15.12 3.51 -3.50
C THR A 31 -14.74 4.51 -2.41
N ALA A 32 -14.99 4.13 -1.16
CA ALA A 32 -14.49 4.83 0.01
C ALA A 32 -13.18 4.21 0.55
N ILE A 33 -12.53 3.31 -0.21
CA ILE A 33 -11.23 2.71 0.16
C ILE A 33 -10.14 3.78 0.26
N THR A 34 -10.18 4.79 -0.62
CA THR A 34 -9.35 6.00 -0.50
C THR A 34 -10.22 7.19 -0.12
N CYS A 35 -9.68 8.07 0.72
CA CYS A 35 -10.36 9.28 1.16
C CYS A 35 -10.24 10.45 0.17
N GLU A 36 -9.53 10.30 -0.94
CA GLU A 36 -9.46 11.34 -1.97
C GLU A 36 -10.80 11.50 -2.70
N TYR A 37 -11.20 12.76 -2.92
CA TYR A 37 -12.43 13.13 -3.64
C TYR A 37 -12.20 13.29 -5.13
N GLU A 38 -11.01 13.76 -5.51
CA GLU A 38 -10.61 14.04 -6.87
C GLU A 38 -9.47 13.14 -7.30
N VAL A 39 -9.50 12.74 -8.57
CA VAL A 39 -8.40 11.98 -9.17
C VAL A 39 -7.24 12.94 -9.41
N PRO A 40 -6.03 12.66 -8.89
CA PRO A 40 -4.87 13.50 -9.14
C PRO A 40 -4.51 13.54 -10.63
N SER A 41 -3.79 14.57 -11.06
CA SER A 41 -3.21 14.57 -12.40
C SER A 41 -2.10 13.52 -12.54
N VAL A 42 -1.76 13.19 -13.80
CA VAL A 42 -0.64 12.29 -14.09
C VAL A 42 0.66 12.86 -13.53
N GLU A 43 0.89 14.16 -13.66
CA GLU A 43 2.08 14.84 -13.16
C GLU A 43 2.17 14.79 -11.63
N GLU A 44 1.02 15.01 -10.95
CA GLU A 44 0.99 14.88 -9.50
C GLU A 44 1.28 13.45 -9.06
N PHE A 45 0.69 12.46 -9.75
CA PHE A 45 0.91 11.05 -9.43
C PHE A 45 2.36 10.62 -9.68
N ALA A 46 2.98 11.10 -10.78
CA ALA A 46 4.41 10.91 -11.06
C ALA A 46 5.28 11.49 -9.93
N GLY A 47 4.98 12.70 -9.48
CA GLY A 47 5.66 13.31 -8.34
C GLY A 47 5.49 12.55 -7.02
N ARG A 48 4.36 11.84 -6.80
CA ARG A 48 4.18 10.95 -5.64
C ARG A 48 5.12 9.74 -5.73
N ILE A 49 5.27 9.14 -6.91
CA ILE A 49 6.19 8.03 -7.15
C ILE A 49 7.64 8.50 -6.90
N GLU A 50 8.04 9.63 -7.49
CA GLU A 50 9.38 10.19 -7.36
C GLU A 50 9.74 10.46 -5.89
N ARG A 51 8.89 11.17 -5.16
CA ARG A 51 9.10 11.47 -3.73
C ARG A 51 9.19 10.21 -2.87
N THR A 52 8.41 9.18 -3.19
CA THR A 52 8.47 7.91 -2.45
C THR A 52 9.81 7.23 -2.68
N LEU A 53 10.28 7.20 -3.93
CA LEU A 53 11.53 6.54 -4.32
C LEU A 53 12.79 7.21 -3.75
N GLU A 54 12.71 8.44 -3.24
CA GLU A 54 13.82 9.09 -2.52
C GLU A 54 14.24 8.31 -1.25
N ARG A 55 13.31 7.57 -0.65
CA ARG A 55 13.55 6.85 0.61
C ARG A 55 13.05 5.41 0.62
N TYR A 56 11.94 5.13 -0.06
CA TYR A 56 11.19 3.88 0.07
C TYR A 56 11.00 3.19 -1.27
N PRO A 57 10.77 1.86 -1.28
CA PRO A 57 10.39 1.15 -2.50
C PRO A 57 8.98 1.55 -2.94
N TYR A 58 8.80 1.67 -4.24
CA TYR A 58 7.51 1.74 -4.91
C TYR A 58 7.47 0.60 -5.93
N LEU A 59 6.65 -0.43 -5.69
CA LEU A 59 6.64 -1.66 -6.48
C LEU A 59 5.47 -1.68 -7.44
N VAL A 60 5.73 -2.15 -8.66
CA VAL A 60 4.72 -2.43 -9.69
C VAL A 60 4.68 -3.92 -9.95
N MET A 61 3.48 -4.48 -9.99
CA MET A 61 3.24 -5.85 -10.44
C MET A 61 2.69 -5.83 -11.85
N GLU A 62 3.24 -6.69 -12.70
CA GLU A 62 2.82 -6.83 -14.09
C GLU A 62 2.38 -8.26 -14.40
N LEU A 63 1.38 -8.37 -15.27
CA LEU A 63 0.97 -9.60 -15.96
C LEU A 63 1.04 -9.36 -17.45
N ASP A 64 1.77 -10.18 -18.18
CA ASP A 64 1.95 -10.03 -19.63
C ASP A 64 2.42 -8.64 -20.06
N GLY A 65 3.30 -8.01 -19.27
CA GLY A 65 3.81 -6.65 -19.50
C GLY A 65 2.81 -5.53 -19.19
N ARG A 66 1.62 -5.83 -18.67
CA ARG A 66 0.63 -4.85 -18.24
C ARG A 66 0.72 -4.65 -16.73
N PRO A 67 0.89 -3.42 -16.22
CA PRO A 67 0.72 -3.13 -14.80
C PRO A 67 -0.67 -3.50 -14.31
N VAL A 68 -0.74 -4.35 -13.26
CA VAL A 68 -1.99 -4.85 -12.68
C VAL A 68 -2.11 -4.54 -11.19
N GLY A 69 -1.08 -3.95 -10.60
CA GLY A 69 -1.10 -3.54 -9.20
C GLY A 69 0.18 -2.83 -8.82
N TYR A 70 0.13 -2.15 -7.71
CA TYR A 70 1.28 -1.48 -7.12
C TYR A 70 1.17 -1.42 -5.60
N ALA A 71 2.32 -1.33 -4.94
CA ALA A 71 2.39 -1.13 -3.50
C ALA A 71 3.56 -0.22 -3.14
N TYR A 72 3.36 0.60 -2.16
CA TYR A 72 4.36 1.53 -1.66
C TYR A 72 4.17 1.79 -0.17
N VAL A 73 5.08 2.54 0.41
CA VAL A 73 4.94 3.03 1.77
C VAL A 73 5.20 4.52 1.85
N SER A 74 4.66 5.13 2.89
CA SER A 74 4.99 6.46 3.35
C SER A 74 5.48 6.41 4.81
N PRO A 75 6.19 7.44 5.32
CA PRO A 75 6.51 7.48 6.74
C PRO A 75 5.23 7.50 7.57
N LEU A 76 5.17 6.73 8.65
CA LEU A 76 4.04 6.76 9.58
C LEU A 76 3.86 8.16 10.19
N ASN A 77 4.95 8.89 10.37
CA ASN A 77 4.97 10.28 10.81
C ASN A 77 6.25 10.95 10.29
N SER A 78 6.21 12.26 10.09
CA SER A 78 7.34 13.04 9.55
C SER A 78 8.52 13.24 10.51
N ARG A 79 8.40 12.85 11.78
CA ARG A 79 9.45 13.02 12.79
C ARG A 79 10.39 11.82 12.78
N GLU A 80 11.71 12.04 12.84
CA GLU A 80 12.76 11.00 12.80
C GLU A 80 12.58 9.87 13.83
N ALA A 81 11.92 10.11 14.95
CA ALA A 81 11.63 9.07 15.94
C ALA A 81 10.72 7.96 15.38
N TYR A 82 10.08 8.17 14.23
CA TYR A 82 9.22 7.21 13.55
C TYR A 82 9.89 6.54 12.34
N ASP A 83 11.19 6.78 12.07
CA ASP A 83 11.88 6.27 10.88
C ASP A 83 11.78 4.74 10.70
N TRP A 84 11.56 3.99 11.77
CA TRP A 84 11.39 2.53 11.74
C TRP A 84 9.97 2.04 11.47
N SER A 85 9.02 2.97 11.27
CA SER A 85 7.60 2.66 11.08
C SER A 85 7.07 3.32 9.82
N VAL A 86 6.34 2.55 9.02
CA VAL A 86 5.79 3.01 7.74
C VAL A 86 4.29 2.73 7.66
N GLU A 87 3.59 3.56 6.88
CA GLU A 87 2.22 3.30 6.43
C GLU A 87 2.27 2.67 5.04
N THR A 88 1.57 1.56 4.85
CA THR A 88 1.53 0.81 3.59
C THR A 88 0.27 1.09 2.80
N SER A 89 0.42 1.17 1.48
CA SER A 89 -0.68 1.24 0.52
C SER A 89 -0.50 0.16 -0.56
N ILE A 90 -1.59 -0.50 -0.91
CA ILE A 90 -1.62 -1.53 -1.95
C ILE A 90 -2.90 -1.40 -2.78
N TYR A 91 -2.75 -1.38 -4.09
CA TYR A 91 -3.85 -1.30 -5.05
C TYR A 91 -3.66 -2.33 -6.16
N LEU A 92 -4.74 -2.99 -6.55
CA LEU A 92 -4.80 -3.92 -7.68
C LEU A 92 -5.84 -3.46 -8.68
N ALA A 93 -5.61 -3.70 -9.95
CA ALA A 93 -6.61 -3.48 -10.98
C ALA A 93 -7.88 -4.28 -10.65
N ARG A 94 -9.06 -3.66 -10.76
CA ARG A 94 -10.32 -4.27 -10.30
C ARG A 94 -10.78 -5.45 -11.14
N ASP A 95 -10.28 -5.56 -12.36
CA ASP A 95 -10.51 -6.68 -13.27
C ASP A 95 -9.59 -7.88 -12.98
N VAL A 96 -8.54 -7.68 -12.19
CA VAL A 96 -7.55 -8.70 -11.85
C VAL A 96 -7.80 -9.15 -10.41
N ARG A 97 -8.70 -10.10 -10.23
CA ARG A 97 -9.02 -10.68 -8.92
C ARG A 97 -8.61 -12.15 -8.90
N HIS A 98 -8.10 -12.61 -7.74
CA HIS A 98 -7.67 -13.98 -7.47
C HIS A 98 -6.19 -14.27 -7.78
N GLY A 99 -5.73 -15.47 -7.44
CA GLY A 99 -4.34 -15.91 -7.67
C GLY A 99 -3.32 -15.44 -6.62
N GLY A 100 -3.76 -14.80 -5.52
CA GLY A 100 -2.84 -14.37 -4.45
C GLY A 100 -1.92 -13.21 -4.82
N LEU A 101 -2.26 -12.43 -5.87
CA LEU A 101 -1.43 -11.33 -6.37
C LEU A 101 -1.17 -10.26 -5.30
N GLY A 102 -2.20 -9.89 -4.53
CA GLY A 102 -2.03 -8.95 -3.42
C GLY A 102 -1.04 -9.45 -2.38
N ARG A 103 -1.08 -10.74 -2.05
CA ARG A 103 -0.12 -11.37 -1.14
C ARG A 103 1.30 -11.32 -1.71
N LYS A 104 1.49 -11.70 -2.99
CA LYS A 104 2.81 -11.66 -3.63
C LYS A 104 3.41 -10.24 -3.61
N LEU A 105 2.60 -9.25 -3.97
CA LEU A 105 3.04 -7.85 -3.98
C LEU A 105 3.34 -7.32 -2.56
N HIS A 106 2.48 -7.64 -1.60
CA HIS A 106 2.70 -7.28 -0.19
C HIS A 106 3.97 -7.95 0.38
N ASP A 107 4.18 -9.24 0.09
CA ASP A 107 5.34 -9.97 0.59
C ASP A 107 6.65 -9.42 -0.03
N ALA A 108 6.66 -9.03 -1.31
CA ALA A 108 7.79 -8.36 -1.93
C ALA A 108 8.09 -7.01 -1.25
N LEU A 109 7.07 -6.18 -1.01
CA LEU A 109 7.23 -4.92 -0.28
C LEU A 109 7.79 -5.15 1.12
N LYS A 110 7.24 -6.13 1.84
CA LYS A 110 7.69 -6.51 3.19
C LYS A 110 9.19 -6.91 3.20
N GLN A 111 9.66 -7.67 2.22
CA GLN A 111 11.07 -8.05 2.12
C GLN A 111 11.99 -6.83 1.92
N CYS A 112 11.59 -5.88 1.07
CA CYS A 112 12.32 -4.63 0.91
C CYS A 112 12.43 -3.86 2.25
N LEU A 113 11.34 -3.77 3.00
CA LEU A 113 11.30 -3.04 4.28
C LEU A 113 12.14 -3.72 5.36
N ILE A 114 12.13 -5.05 5.42
CA ILE A 114 13.00 -5.81 6.31
C ILE A 114 14.48 -5.54 5.97
N ALA A 115 14.84 -5.56 4.70
CA ALA A 115 16.20 -5.25 4.25
C ALA A 115 16.65 -3.82 4.61
N MET A 116 15.72 -2.86 4.66
CA MET A 116 15.94 -1.50 5.12
C MET A 116 16.14 -1.39 6.64
N GLY A 117 15.74 -2.39 7.43
CA GLY A 117 15.69 -2.31 8.89
C GLY A 117 14.43 -1.65 9.44
N ILE A 118 13.36 -1.54 8.64
CA ILE A 118 12.05 -1.13 9.11
C ILE A 118 11.49 -2.23 10.04
N THR A 119 10.93 -1.84 11.16
CA THR A 119 10.44 -2.78 12.17
C THR A 119 8.92 -2.88 12.24
N ASN A 120 8.22 -1.93 11.63
CA ASN A 120 6.76 -1.86 11.75
C ASN A 120 6.10 -1.38 10.44
N MET A 121 5.16 -2.16 9.92
CA MET A 121 4.25 -1.77 8.85
C MET A 121 2.87 -1.48 9.44
N CYS A 122 2.34 -0.31 9.17
CA CYS A 122 0.99 0.08 9.55
C CYS A 122 0.11 0.22 8.32
N ALA A 123 -1.18 -0.01 8.49
CA ALA A 123 -2.19 0.27 7.47
C ALA A 123 -3.32 1.08 8.09
N LEU A 124 -3.64 2.21 7.48
CA LEU A 124 -4.84 2.99 7.81
C LEU A 124 -5.93 2.59 6.82
N ILE A 125 -7.01 2.02 7.32
CA ILE A 125 -8.03 1.36 6.51
C ILE A 125 -9.39 1.98 6.82
N ALA A 126 -10.07 2.46 5.77
CA ALA A 126 -11.49 2.80 5.89
C ALA A 126 -12.32 1.52 6.04
N VAL A 127 -13.23 1.51 7.00
CA VAL A 127 -14.16 0.40 7.23
C VAL A 127 -15.58 0.93 7.36
N PRO A 128 -16.59 0.16 6.91
CA PRO A 128 -17.98 0.52 7.16
C PRO A 128 -18.24 0.56 8.66
N HIS A 129 -19.04 1.55 9.11
CA HIS A 129 -19.38 1.66 10.53
C HIS A 129 -20.20 0.46 11.05
N ASP A 130 -21.20 0.03 10.30
CA ASP A 130 -22.07 -1.09 10.70
C ASP A 130 -21.88 -2.31 9.82
N LYS A 131 -22.16 -2.18 8.52
CA LYS A 131 -22.16 -3.27 7.53
C LYS A 131 -21.63 -2.78 6.19
N ASP A 132 -21.18 -3.72 5.40
CA ASP A 132 -20.77 -3.48 4.02
C ASP A 132 -21.81 -2.70 3.24
N ASP A 133 -21.35 -1.75 2.43
CA ASP A 133 -22.17 -0.98 1.53
C ASP A 133 -21.62 -1.02 0.08
N GLU A 134 -22.29 -0.29 -0.82
CA GLU A 134 -21.91 -0.27 -2.24
C GLU A 134 -20.54 0.35 -2.53
N TYR A 135 -20.01 1.17 -1.60
CA TYR A 135 -18.72 1.87 -1.74
C TYR A 135 -17.61 1.26 -0.93
N LEU A 136 -17.93 0.51 0.14
CA LEU A 136 -16.93 0.00 1.07
C LEU A 136 -17.36 -1.33 1.69
N THR A 137 -16.41 -2.23 1.78
CA THR A 137 -16.55 -3.53 2.44
C THR A 137 -15.40 -3.74 3.42
N HIS A 138 -15.47 -4.77 4.25
CA HIS A 138 -14.39 -5.16 5.16
C HIS A 138 -13.21 -5.86 4.46
N ASN A 139 -13.25 -6.05 3.13
CA ASN A 139 -12.22 -6.79 2.38
C ASN A 139 -10.79 -6.33 2.63
N SER A 140 -10.55 -5.00 2.77
CA SER A 140 -9.20 -4.49 3.03
C SER A 140 -8.73 -4.85 4.44
N GLN A 141 -9.59 -4.75 5.44
CA GLN A 141 -9.31 -5.17 6.82
C GLN A 141 -9.03 -6.67 6.89
N ASP A 142 -9.87 -7.48 6.23
CA ASP A 142 -9.70 -8.94 6.16
C ASP A 142 -8.41 -9.34 5.46
N PHE A 143 -8.06 -8.66 4.37
CA PHE A 143 -6.80 -8.88 3.66
C PHE A 143 -5.61 -8.64 4.61
N HIS A 144 -5.56 -7.52 5.32
CA HIS A 144 -4.47 -7.22 6.23
C HIS A 144 -4.43 -8.18 7.41
N ALA A 145 -5.58 -8.60 7.95
CA ALA A 145 -5.65 -9.63 8.99
C ALA A 145 -5.06 -10.97 8.49
N HIS A 146 -5.37 -11.39 7.25
CA HIS A 146 -4.77 -12.59 6.63
C HIS A 146 -3.27 -12.44 6.33
N MET A 147 -2.77 -11.22 6.19
CA MET A 147 -1.34 -10.93 6.07
C MET A 147 -0.62 -10.88 7.42
N GLY A 148 -1.33 -11.09 8.53
CA GLY A 148 -0.78 -11.12 9.88
C GLY A 148 -0.79 -9.79 10.63
N TYR A 149 -1.48 -8.78 10.11
CA TYR A 149 -1.69 -7.54 10.85
C TYR A 149 -2.67 -7.75 11.99
N ARG A 150 -2.42 -7.09 13.11
CA ARG A 150 -3.36 -6.98 14.22
C ARG A 150 -4.07 -5.62 14.22
N LEU A 151 -5.30 -5.57 14.65
CA LEU A 151 -6.01 -4.32 14.88
C LEU A 151 -5.38 -3.58 16.06
N VAL A 152 -5.06 -2.30 15.86
CA VAL A 152 -4.56 -1.40 16.91
C VAL A 152 -5.70 -0.63 17.56
N GLY A 153 -6.61 -0.09 16.75
CA GLY A 153 -7.77 0.68 17.16
C GLY A 153 -8.48 1.31 15.98
N ALA A 154 -9.61 1.94 16.24
CA ALA A 154 -10.39 2.62 15.21
C ALA A 154 -10.89 3.99 15.70
N PHE A 155 -10.99 4.92 14.77
CA PHE A 155 -11.67 6.20 14.96
C PHE A 155 -13.11 6.08 14.44
N ASP A 156 -14.06 6.36 15.31
CA ASP A 156 -15.47 6.33 14.98
C ASP A 156 -15.82 7.45 14.00
N ARG A 157 -16.36 7.07 12.83
CA ARG A 157 -16.94 7.97 11.82
C ARG A 157 -16.14 9.24 11.55
N CYS A 158 -14.82 9.10 11.37
CA CYS A 158 -13.92 10.26 11.22
C CYS A 158 -13.65 10.62 9.75
N ALA A 159 -14.08 9.81 8.79
CA ALA A 159 -13.97 10.11 7.35
C ALA A 159 -15.35 10.11 6.70
N GLN A 160 -15.57 11.06 5.76
CA GLN A 160 -16.82 11.14 5.01
C GLN A 160 -16.54 11.01 3.53
N LYS A 161 -17.33 10.22 2.80
CA LYS A 161 -17.30 10.14 1.34
C LYS A 161 -18.65 9.65 0.81
N PHE A 162 -19.08 10.09 -0.36
CA PHE A 162 -20.38 9.74 -0.96
C PHE A 162 -21.58 9.97 -0.03
N GLY A 163 -21.50 11.03 0.81
CA GLY A 163 -22.54 11.36 1.78
C GLY A 163 -22.64 10.43 2.98
N ARG A 164 -21.68 9.52 3.18
CA ARG A 164 -21.62 8.56 4.30
C ARG A 164 -20.40 8.78 5.16
N TRP A 165 -20.50 8.45 6.43
CA TRP A 165 -19.41 8.45 7.39
C TRP A 165 -18.85 7.04 7.55
N TYR A 166 -17.52 6.94 7.57
CA TYR A 166 -16.76 5.71 7.70
C TYR A 166 -15.82 5.77 8.90
N ASP A 167 -15.62 4.62 9.51
CA ASP A 167 -14.59 4.47 10.53
C ASP A 167 -13.22 4.33 9.85
N MET A 168 -12.17 4.74 10.56
CA MET A 168 -10.79 4.53 10.11
C MET A 168 -10.07 3.67 11.13
N CYS A 169 -9.69 2.45 10.77
CA CYS A 169 -8.94 1.59 11.66
C CYS A 169 -7.44 1.57 11.32
N TRP A 170 -6.64 1.52 12.38
CA TRP A 170 -5.22 1.23 12.28
C TRP A 170 -4.98 -0.25 12.51
N MET A 171 -4.23 -0.86 11.59
CA MET A 171 -3.69 -2.20 11.74
C MET A 171 -2.17 -2.15 11.65
N GLU A 172 -1.47 -3.04 12.37
CA GLU A 172 0.00 -3.10 12.33
C GLU A 172 0.51 -4.52 12.17
N LEU A 173 1.63 -4.64 11.47
CA LEU A 173 2.45 -5.84 11.34
C LEU A 173 3.86 -5.54 11.85
N VAL A 174 4.26 -6.18 12.93
CA VAL A 174 5.62 -6.08 13.47
C VAL A 174 6.54 -6.97 12.63
N LEU A 175 7.57 -6.38 12.02
CA LEU A 175 8.50 -7.06 11.13
C LEU A 175 9.72 -7.62 11.86
N ALA A 176 10.15 -6.97 12.95
CA ALA A 176 11.31 -7.35 13.74
C ALA A 176 11.15 -6.91 15.20
N GLU A 177 11.85 -7.59 16.08
CA GLU A 177 12.00 -7.12 17.47
C GLU A 177 12.74 -5.77 17.50
N ARG A 178 12.33 -4.93 18.45
CA ARG A 178 12.90 -3.60 18.63
C ARG A 178 13.95 -3.66 19.74
N ALA A 179 15.19 -3.30 19.42
CA ALA A 179 16.28 -3.26 20.37
C ALA A 179 16.46 -1.84 20.97
N PRO A 180 16.93 -1.71 22.22
CA PRO A 180 17.50 -0.44 22.67
C PRO A 180 18.62 -0.02 21.73
N ASN A 181 18.68 1.25 21.35
CA ASN A 181 19.66 1.77 20.38
C ASN A 181 19.56 1.09 18.98
N GLN A 182 18.34 0.84 18.52
CA GLN A 182 18.07 0.33 17.19
C GLN A 182 18.81 1.14 16.12
N PRO A 183 19.64 0.53 15.23
CA PRO A 183 20.28 1.23 14.13
C PRO A 183 19.25 1.95 13.25
N LYS A 184 19.58 3.12 12.72
CA LYS A 184 18.70 3.79 11.75
C LYS A 184 18.50 2.92 10.52
N PRO A 185 17.32 2.96 9.90
CA PRO A 185 17.07 2.27 8.63
C PRO A 185 18.05 2.77 7.56
N THR A 186 18.43 1.88 6.66
CA THR A 186 19.09 2.24 5.41
C THR A 186 18.01 2.54 4.38
N TRP A 187 18.04 3.72 3.78
CA TRP A 187 17.04 4.08 2.77
C TRP A 187 17.16 3.18 1.55
N PHE A 188 16.04 2.90 0.90
CA PHE A 188 15.96 1.91 -0.17
C PHE A 188 16.98 2.16 -1.31
N PRO A 189 17.22 3.41 -1.79
CA PRO A 189 18.24 3.67 -2.82
C PRO A 189 19.68 3.32 -2.42
N ASP A 190 19.97 3.30 -1.12
CA ASP A 190 21.30 3.06 -0.56
C ASP A 190 21.54 1.55 -0.27
N LEU A 191 20.53 0.71 -0.47
CA LEU A 191 20.68 -0.73 -0.29
C LEU A 191 21.52 -1.34 -1.43
N PRO A 192 22.39 -2.32 -1.13
CA PRO A 192 22.93 -3.17 -2.17
C PRO A 192 21.76 -3.85 -2.89
N LYS A 193 21.69 -3.70 -4.24
CA LYS A 193 20.56 -4.06 -5.11
C LYS A 193 19.70 -5.18 -4.54
N PRO A 194 18.51 -4.89 -4.02
CA PRO A 194 17.62 -5.93 -3.57
C PRO A 194 17.15 -6.75 -4.78
N THR A 195 17.17 -8.05 -4.66
CA THR A 195 16.49 -8.95 -5.59
C THR A 195 15.00 -8.79 -5.30
N ILE A 196 14.26 -8.15 -6.19
CA ILE A 196 12.81 -8.00 -6.13
C ILE A 196 12.19 -9.18 -6.87
#